data_1cdf759c617963fc3a2bad4d98a2bb1d
#
_entry.id   1cdf759c617963fc3a2bad4d98a2bb1d
#
_cell.length_a   1.000
_cell.length_b   1.000
_cell.length_c   1.000
_cell.angle_alpha   90.00
_cell.angle_beta   90.00
_cell.angle_gamma   90.00
#
_symmetry.space_group_name_H-M   'P 1'
#
loop_
_entity.id
_entity.type
_entity.pdbx_description
1 polymer ?
#
loop_
_entity_poly.entity_id
_entity_poly.type
_entity_poly.pdbx_seq_one_letter_code
_entity_poly.pdbx_strand_id
1 'polypeptide(L)'
;MQIPFLQRFQALTGPVVNKIVPAGSGPEMAAAEQLLQRVLSGLPELVGASVVDLASGQPLASYTTAREFNVSKVAGFNAEVIRQHQQALQVLQVPADEQLEDILITLHTQLHLLRLLPDGQRFLYVVVDCRDTNLGIARSVMRTCDL
;
A
#
# COMPACT_ATOMS: atom_id res chain seq x y z
N MET A 1 -16.98 34.12 16.61
CA MET A 1 -15.75 34.21 17.41
C MET A 1 -15.02 32.88 17.39
N GLN A 2 -13.90 32.82 16.69
CA GLN A 2 -13.10 31.59 16.64
C GLN A 2 -12.36 31.44 17.95
N ILE A 3 -12.52 30.32 18.63
CA ILE A 3 -11.85 30.02 19.88
C ILE A 3 -10.39 29.65 19.55
N PRO A 4 -9.37 30.43 19.99
CA PRO A 4 -7.96 30.16 19.66
C PRO A 4 -7.48 28.77 20.06
N PHE A 5 -8.14 28.17 21.03
CA PHE A 5 -7.86 26.82 21.52
C PHE A 5 -8.19 25.75 20.46
N LEU A 6 -9.32 25.87 19.75
CA LEU A 6 -9.71 24.93 18.70
C LEU A 6 -8.77 24.99 17.50
N GLN A 7 -8.29 26.20 17.15
CA GLN A 7 -7.29 26.34 16.09
C GLN A 7 -5.94 25.71 16.47
N ARG A 8 -5.51 25.83 17.73
CA ARG A 8 -4.30 25.16 18.23
C ARG A 8 -4.45 23.64 18.24
N PHE A 9 -5.63 23.12 18.55
CA PHE A 9 -5.89 21.70 18.55
C PHE A 9 -5.89 21.14 17.12
N GLN A 10 -6.46 21.87 16.16
CA GLN A 10 -6.39 21.51 14.73
C GLN A 10 -4.97 21.55 14.18
N ALA A 11 -4.14 22.51 14.63
CA ALA A 11 -2.74 22.58 14.24
C ALA A 11 -1.89 21.45 14.83
N LEU A 12 -2.25 20.95 16.02
CA LEU A 12 -1.56 19.82 16.68
C LEU A 12 -1.94 18.46 16.08
N THR A 13 -3.19 18.30 15.65
CA THR A 13 -3.67 17.06 15.04
C THR A 13 -3.40 17.00 13.53
N GLY A 14 -3.16 18.14 12.90
CA GLY A 14 -3.01 18.26 11.46
C GLY A 14 -4.25 17.80 10.67
N PRO A 15 -4.42 18.16 9.40
CA PRO A 15 -5.50 17.62 8.60
C PRO A 15 -5.31 16.09 8.47
N VAL A 16 -6.38 15.34 8.70
CA VAL A 16 -6.44 13.92 8.32
C VAL A 16 -6.20 13.88 6.81
N VAL A 17 -5.06 13.31 6.40
CA VAL A 17 -4.71 13.29 4.98
C VAL A 17 -5.40 12.09 4.33
N ASN A 18 -6.71 12.23 4.08
CA ASN A 18 -7.48 11.30 3.24
C ASN A 18 -7.20 11.58 1.75
N LYS A 19 -5.93 11.76 1.42
CA LYS A 19 -5.51 12.13 0.08
C LYS A 19 -4.41 11.20 -0.42
N ILE A 20 -4.55 10.78 -1.67
CA ILE A 20 -3.47 10.08 -2.37
C ILE A 20 -2.39 11.10 -2.73
N VAL A 21 -1.16 10.82 -2.33
CA VAL A 21 -0.01 11.70 -2.57
C VAL A 21 0.96 10.98 -3.51
N PRO A 22 1.13 11.45 -4.75
CA PRO A 22 2.20 10.95 -5.62
C PRO A 22 3.57 11.42 -5.08
N ALA A 23 4.60 10.60 -5.30
CA ALA A 23 5.96 10.90 -4.86
C ALA A 23 6.63 12.05 -5.65
N GLY A 24 6.08 12.36 -6.82
CA GLY A 24 6.58 13.40 -7.70
C GLY A 24 5.67 13.57 -8.91
N SER A 25 6.22 14.11 -9.98
CA SER A 25 5.53 14.26 -11.26
C SER A 25 6.04 13.23 -12.28
N GLY A 26 5.22 12.87 -13.22
CA GLY A 26 5.57 11.96 -14.29
C GLY A 26 4.51 10.88 -14.51
N PRO A 27 4.57 10.16 -15.65
CA PRO A 27 3.54 9.20 -16.02
C PRO A 27 3.44 8.00 -15.06
N GLU A 28 4.56 7.56 -14.49
CA GLU A 28 4.56 6.44 -13.54
C GLU A 28 3.86 6.80 -12.23
N MET A 29 4.12 7.99 -11.69
CA MET A 29 3.46 8.46 -10.48
C MET A 29 1.97 8.72 -10.72
N ALA A 30 1.61 9.25 -11.89
CA ALA A 30 0.21 9.45 -12.26
C ALA A 30 -0.54 8.11 -12.39
N ALA A 31 0.08 7.10 -12.99
CA ALA A 31 -0.49 5.76 -13.09
C ALA A 31 -0.66 5.11 -11.70
N ALA A 32 0.34 5.26 -10.83
CA ALA A 32 0.27 4.78 -9.46
C ALA A 32 -0.85 5.47 -8.66
N GLU A 33 -1.01 6.78 -8.83
CA GLU A 33 -2.11 7.52 -8.20
C GLU A 33 -3.48 7.01 -8.66
N GLN A 34 -3.65 6.79 -9.96
CA GLN A 34 -4.89 6.23 -10.51
C GLN A 34 -5.18 4.82 -10.00
N LEU A 35 -4.14 3.99 -9.87
CA LEU A 35 -4.28 2.66 -9.28
C LEU A 35 -4.78 2.75 -7.85
N LEU A 36 -4.20 3.63 -7.02
CA LEU A 36 -4.64 3.82 -5.64
C LEU A 36 -6.07 4.37 -5.56
N GLN A 37 -6.50 5.20 -6.49
CA GLN A 37 -7.90 5.66 -6.57
C GLN A 37 -8.86 4.48 -6.78
N ARG A 38 -8.48 3.53 -7.63
CA ARG A 38 -9.28 2.31 -7.85
C ARG A 38 -9.31 1.42 -6.61
N VAL A 39 -8.18 1.26 -5.94
CA VAL A 39 -8.10 0.50 -4.68
C VAL A 39 -9.02 1.13 -3.64
N LEU A 40 -8.94 2.45 -3.47
CA LEU A 40 -9.75 3.19 -2.50
C LEU A 40 -11.25 3.10 -2.83
N SER A 41 -11.61 3.09 -4.12
CA SER A 41 -13.00 2.91 -4.55
C SER A 41 -13.56 1.53 -4.16
N GLY A 42 -12.74 0.50 -4.24
CA GLY A 42 -13.12 -0.87 -3.84
C GLY A 42 -12.98 -1.15 -2.34
N LEU A 43 -12.12 -0.39 -1.65
CA LEU A 43 -11.84 -0.52 -0.23
C LEU A 43 -11.91 0.87 0.43
N PRO A 44 -13.12 1.45 0.59
CA PRO A 44 -13.25 2.82 1.08
C PRO A 44 -12.76 3.03 2.51
N GLU A 45 -12.68 1.96 3.29
CA GLU A 45 -12.24 1.99 4.70
C GLU A 45 -10.79 1.50 4.88
N LEU A 46 -10.01 1.44 3.81
CA LEU A 46 -8.62 1.02 3.95
C LEU A 46 -7.83 1.97 4.85
N VAL A 47 -6.88 1.42 5.61
CA VAL A 47 -6.04 2.18 6.54
C VAL A 47 -4.92 2.89 5.80
N GLY A 48 -4.32 2.23 4.83
CA GLY A 48 -3.28 2.79 3.99
C GLY A 48 -2.98 1.92 2.78
N ALA A 49 -2.38 2.54 1.78
CA ALA A 49 -1.92 1.85 0.58
C ALA A 49 -0.74 2.59 -0.05
N SER A 50 0.10 1.86 -0.77
CA SER A 50 1.21 2.44 -1.51
C SER A 50 1.52 1.59 -2.74
N VAL A 51 1.88 2.23 -3.83
CA VAL A 51 2.51 1.58 -4.99
C VAL A 51 4.00 1.84 -4.90
N VAL A 52 4.79 0.78 -4.94
CA VAL A 52 6.24 0.85 -4.67
C VAL A 52 7.01 0.21 -5.82
N ASP A 53 8.11 0.86 -6.21
CA ASP A 53 9.08 0.27 -7.12
C ASP A 53 9.92 -0.79 -6.38
N LEU A 54 9.91 -2.01 -6.88
CA LEU A 54 10.54 -3.14 -6.19
C LEU A 54 12.07 -3.01 -6.14
N ALA A 55 12.69 -2.55 -7.22
CA ALA A 55 14.14 -2.47 -7.31
C ALA A 55 14.72 -1.39 -6.39
N SER A 56 14.12 -0.20 -6.37
CA SER A 56 14.59 0.93 -5.56
C SER A 56 14.02 0.95 -4.14
N GLY A 57 12.87 0.29 -3.92
CA GLY A 57 12.14 0.36 -2.66
C GLY A 57 11.47 1.72 -2.43
N GLN A 58 11.38 2.57 -3.46
CA GLN A 58 10.80 3.89 -3.36
C GLN A 58 9.30 3.87 -3.66
N PRO A 59 8.46 4.55 -2.86
CA PRO A 59 7.06 4.69 -3.17
C PRO A 59 6.84 5.60 -4.38
N LEU A 60 5.91 5.23 -5.26
CA LEU A 60 5.48 6.05 -6.39
C LEU A 60 4.27 6.91 -6.02
N ALA A 61 3.37 6.36 -5.22
CA ALA A 61 2.23 7.05 -4.64
C ALA A 61 1.82 6.37 -3.34
N SER A 62 1.23 7.12 -2.43
CA SER A 62 0.81 6.61 -1.12
C SER A 62 -0.50 7.25 -0.67
N TYR A 63 -1.26 6.48 0.11
CA TYR A 63 -2.48 6.91 0.78
C TYR A 63 -2.44 6.46 2.24
N THR A 64 -2.86 7.33 3.15
CA THR A 64 -2.98 7.00 4.57
C THR A 64 -4.14 7.76 5.20
N THR A 65 -4.83 7.11 6.13
CA THR A 65 -5.92 7.72 6.90
C THR A 65 -5.44 8.39 8.18
N ALA A 66 -4.25 8.01 8.66
CA ALA A 66 -3.71 8.54 9.91
C ALA A 66 -2.31 9.11 9.69
N ARG A 67 -2.07 10.29 10.24
CA ARG A 67 -0.78 10.99 10.12
C ARG A 67 0.39 10.16 10.64
N GLU A 68 0.16 9.37 11.69
CA GLU A 68 1.16 8.53 12.33
C GLU A 68 1.41 7.21 11.58
N PHE A 69 0.47 6.82 10.73
CA PHE A 69 0.54 5.59 9.93
C PHE A 69 1.07 5.90 8.54
N ASN A 70 2.37 6.06 8.42
CA ASN A 70 3.01 6.43 7.16
C ASN A 70 3.51 5.19 6.42
N VAL A 71 2.68 4.71 5.49
CA VAL A 71 2.98 3.53 4.67
C VAL A 71 4.23 3.70 3.79
N SER A 72 4.58 4.93 3.42
CA SER A 72 5.77 5.17 2.59
C SER A 72 7.08 4.91 3.34
N LYS A 73 7.09 5.03 4.67
CA LYS A 73 8.28 4.75 5.50
C LYS A 73 8.67 3.28 5.50
N VAL A 74 7.74 2.39 5.23
CA VAL A 74 8.00 0.94 5.24
C VAL A 74 8.16 0.35 3.82
N ALA A 75 8.09 1.18 2.79
CA ALA A 75 8.17 0.75 1.40
C ALA A 75 9.45 -0.05 1.10
N GLY A 76 10.59 0.44 1.55
CA GLY A 76 11.88 -0.24 1.37
C GLY A 76 11.96 -1.57 2.12
N PHE A 77 11.42 -1.65 3.33
CA PHE A 77 11.34 -2.90 4.09
C PHE A 77 10.45 -3.93 3.40
N ASN A 78 9.30 -3.50 2.88
CA ASN A 78 8.39 -4.37 2.15
C ASN A 78 9.01 -4.87 0.84
N ALA A 79 9.74 -4.02 0.12
CA ALA A 79 10.49 -4.43 -1.06
C ALA A 79 11.50 -5.52 -0.73
N GLU A 80 12.21 -5.39 0.39
CA GLU A 80 13.17 -6.38 0.85
C GLU A 80 12.49 -7.71 1.20
N VAL A 81 11.35 -7.69 1.87
CA VAL A 81 10.56 -8.90 2.18
C VAL A 81 10.21 -9.65 0.90
N ILE A 82 9.76 -8.96 -0.14
CA ILE A 82 9.43 -9.58 -1.43
C ILE A 82 10.69 -10.20 -2.07
N ARG A 83 11.79 -9.45 -2.13
CA ARG A 83 13.05 -9.94 -2.73
C ARG A 83 13.59 -11.17 -2.01
N GLN A 84 13.58 -11.16 -0.68
CA GLN A 84 14.03 -12.29 0.13
C GLN A 84 13.17 -13.52 -0.11
N HIS A 85 11.85 -13.36 -0.22
CA HIS A 85 10.98 -14.48 -0.50
C HIS A 85 11.15 -15.02 -1.92
N GLN A 86 11.37 -14.16 -2.91
CA GLN A 86 11.72 -14.59 -4.27
C GLN A 86 13.00 -15.42 -4.29
N GLN A 87 14.01 -15.05 -3.52
CA GLN A 87 15.23 -15.84 -3.37
C GLN A 87 14.97 -17.19 -2.70
N ALA A 88 14.11 -17.24 -1.69
CA ALA A 88 13.70 -18.48 -1.04
C ALA A 88 13.04 -19.45 -2.03
N LEU A 89 12.19 -18.94 -2.92
CA LEU A 89 11.56 -19.77 -3.97
C LEU A 89 12.58 -20.33 -4.95
N GLN A 90 13.64 -19.58 -5.28
CA GLN A 90 14.74 -20.08 -6.11
C GLN A 90 15.50 -21.23 -5.42
N VAL A 91 15.75 -21.10 -4.13
CA VAL A 91 16.40 -22.17 -3.33
C VAL A 91 15.52 -23.43 -3.28
N LEU A 92 14.20 -23.26 -3.18
CA LEU A 92 13.24 -24.37 -3.20
C LEU A 92 13.09 -25.01 -4.59
N GLN A 93 13.66 -24.40 -5.63
CA GLN A 93 13.57 -24.88 -7.02
C GLN A 93 12.12 -25.09 -7.49
N VAL A 94 11.21 -24.19 -7.09
CA VAL A 94 9.84 -24.23 -7.60
C VAL A 94 9.83 -24.04 -9.13
N PRO A 95 8.85 -24.62 -9.87
CA PRO A 95 8.75 -24.42 -11.30
C PRO A 95 8.69 -22.93 -11.70
N ALA A 96 9.22 -22.60 -12.86
CA ALA A 96 9.34 -21.20 -13.32
C ALA A 96 7.99 -20.49 -13.50
N ASP A 97 6.90 -21.24 -13.69
CA ASP A 97 5.55 -20.74 -13.75
C ASP A 97 4.90 -20.51 -12.37
N GLU A 98 5.51 -21.02 -11.31
CA GLU A 98 5.14 -20.74 -9.92
C GLU A 98 5.81 -19.43 -9.47
N GLN A 99 5.11 -18.33 -9.62
CA GLN A 99 5.59 -17.01 -9.25
C GLN A 99 4.91 -16.52 -7.97
N LEU A 100 5.63 -15.68 -7.22
CA LEU A 100 5.07 -15.01 -6.06
C LEU A 100 3.98 -14.03 -6.51
N GLU A 101 2.75 -14.24 -6.07
CA GLU A 101 1.63 -13.34 -6.34
C GLU A 101 1.45 -12.31 -5.24
N ASP A 102 1.30 -12.77 -4.00
CA ASP A 102 1.12 -11.89 -2.85
C ASP A 102 1.75 -12.47 -1.58
N ILE A 103 2.00 -11.58 -0.62
CA ILE A 103 2.40 -11.93 0.75
C ILE A 103 1.37 -11.33 1.70
N LEU A 104 0.84 -12.16 2.59
CA LEU A 104 -0.07 -11.73 3.65
C LEU A 104 0.67 -11.68 4.98
N ILE A 105 0.59 -10.54 5.66
CA ILE A 105 1.06 -10.36 7.03
C ILE A 105 -0.15 -10.08 7.90
N THR A 106 -0.45 -11.00 8.80
CA THR A 106 -1.60 -10.91 9.69
C THR A 106 -1.16 -10.37 11.05
N LEU A 107 -1.71 -9.23 11.43
CA LEU A 107 -1.61 -8.69 12.78
C LEU A 107 -2.91 -8.95 13.54
N HIS A 108 -2.96 -8.56 14.80
CA HIS A 108 -4.14 -8.83 15.63
C HIS A 108 -5.43 -8.19 15.08
N THR A 109 -5.34 -6.96 14.59
CA THR A 109 -6.49 -6.22 14.05
C THR A 109 -6.31 -5.75 12.61
N GLN A 110 -5.15 -6.00 12.00
CA GLN A 110 -4.81 -5.53 10.67
C GLN A 110 -4.34 -6.66 9.77
N LEU A 111 -4.64 -6.54 8.49
CA LEU A 111 -4.05 -7.34 7.43
C LEU A 111 -3.19 -6.44 6.55
N HIS A 112 -1.95 -6.83 6.34
CA HIS A 112 -1.01 -6.18 5.45
C HIS A 112 -0.79 -7.09 4.24
N LEU A 113 -1.09 -6.61 3.05
CA LEU A 113 -0.95 -7.37 1.81
C LEU A 113 0.07 -6.70 0.89
N LEU A 114 1.00 -7.51 0.38
CA LEU A 114 1.98 -7.10 -0.61
C LEU A 114 1.68 -7.89 -1.89
N ARG A 115 1.17 -7.23 -2.92
CA ARG A 115 0.85 -7.87 -4.20
C ARG A 115 1.80 -7.40 -5.29
N LEU A 116 2.52 -8.34 -5.91
CA LEU A 116 3.29 -8.05 -7.12
C LEU A 116 2.34 -7.69 -8.26
N LEU A 117 2.67 -6.62 -8.97
CA LEU A 117 1.95 -6.24 -10.18
C LEU A 117 2.43 -7.10 -11.37
N PRO A 118 1.62 -7.23 -12.42
CA PRO A 118 1.94 -8.12 -13.55
C PRO A 118 3.25 -7.82 -14.25
N ASP A 119 3.75 -6.57 -14.18
CA ASP A 119 5.06 -6.20 -14.75
C ASP A 119 6.25 -6.79 -13.98
N GLY A 120 6.03 -7.31 -12.78
CA GLY A 120 7.10 -7.84 -11.93
C GLY A 120 8.06 -6.80 -11.36
N GLN A 121 7.85 -5.52 -11.63
CA GLN A 121 8.73 -4.42 -11.24
C GLN A 121 8.20 -3.59 -10.10
N ARG A 122 6.89 -3.63 -9.88
CA ARG A 122 6.19 -2.84 -8.86
C ARG A 122 5.30 -3.73 -8.02
N PHE A 123 4.99 -3.28 -6.83
CA PHE A 123 4.01 -3.96 -5.97
C PHE A 123 3.06 -2.97 -5.33
N LEU A 124 1.88 -3.47 -5.02
CA LEU A 124 0.84 -2.78 -4.28
C LEU A 124 0.88 -3.24 -2.83
N TYR A 125 1.02 -2.29 -1.91
CA TYR A 125 0.92 -2.52 -0.47
C TYR A 125 -0.40 -1.97 0.03
N VAL A 126 -1.19 -2.80 0.71
CA VAL A 126 -2.51 -2.42 1.24
C VAL A 126 -2.61 -2.85 2.70
N VAL A 127 -3.10 -1.94 3.53
CA VAL A 127 -3.40 -2.21 4.94
C VAL A 127 -4.88 -2.00 5.17
N VAL A 128 -5.52 -3.03 5.71
CA VAL A 128 -6.94 -2.99 6.10
C VAL A 128 -7.11 -3.42 7.56
N ASP A 129 -8.12 -2.87 8.20
CA ASP A 129 -8.58 -3.36 9.50
C ASP A 129 -9.46 -4.59 9.26
N CYS A 130 -9.14 -5.72 9.89
CA CYS A 130 -9.86 -6.97 9.70
C CYS A 130 -11.30 -6.96 10.25
N ARG A 131 -11.66 -5.93 11.03
CA ARG A 131 -13.02 -5.71 11.50
C ARG A 131 -13.91 -5.07 10.42
N ASP A 132 -13.33 -4.32 9.50
CA ASP A 132 -14.03 -3.59 8.43
C ASP A 132 -13.98 -4.32 7.09
N THR A 133 -12.89 -5.05 6.83
CA THR A 133 -12.66 -5.70 5.53
C THR A 133 -12.08 -7.10 5.75
N ASN A 134 -12.64 -8.09 5.08
CA ASN A 134 -12.06 -9.43 5.09
C ASN A 134 -11.01 -9.62 3.97
N LEU A 135 -10.18 -10.63 4.15
CA LEU A 135 -9.08 -10.95 3.23
C LEU A 135 -9.56 -11.20 1.80
N GLY A 136 -10.68 -11.89 1.63
CA GLY A 136 -11.21 -12.21 0.29
C GLY A 136 -11.59 -10.97 -0.49
N ILE A 137 -12.23 -9.99 0.17
CA ILE A 137 -12.59 -8.71 -0.45
C ILE A 137 -11.33 -7.93 -0.80
N ALA A 138 -10.37 -7.83 0.13
CA ALA A 138 -9.13 -7.11 -0.11
C ALA A 138 -8.36 -7.70 -1.30
N ARG A 139 -8.18 -9.00 -1.35
CA ARG A 139 -7.53 -9.69 -2.49
C ARG A 139 -8.26 -9.49 -3.80
N SER A 140 -9.59 -9.59 -3.78
CA SER A 140 -10.41 -9.39 -4.99
C SER A 140 -10.20 -8.00 -5.57
N VAL A 141 -10.25 -6.97 -4.74
CA VAL A 141 -10.01 -5.59 -5.18
C VAL A 141 -8.59 -5.42 -5.72
N MET A 142 -7.58 -5.91 -5.01
CA MET A 142 -6.18 -5.78 -5.42
C MET A 142 -5.90 -6.48 -6.76
N ARG A 143 -6.54 -7.62 -7.03
CA ARG A 143 -6.39 -8.35 -8.29
C ARG A 143 -6.98 -7.63 -9.50
N THR A 144 -7.98 -6.79 -9.29
CA THR A 144 -8.58 -5.98 -10.36
C THR A 144 -7.86 -4.66 -10.61
N CYS A 145 -6.94 -4.28 -9.72
CA CYS A 145 -6.17 -3.04 -9.83
C CYS A 145 -4.81 -3.34 -10.45
N ASP A 146 -4.59 -2.78 -11.63
CA ASP A 146 -3.40 -2.97 -12.44
C ASP A 146 -2.95 -1.64 -13.06
N LEU A 147 -1.67 -1.53 -13.38
CA LEU A 147 -1.08 -0.34 -14.02
C LEU A 147 -1.18 -0.39 -15.53
#